data_2c0ef7d9f345f24b7018c652ba49d380
#
_entry.id   2c0ef7d9f345f24b7018c652ba49d380
#
_cell.length_a   1.000
_cell.length_b   1.000
_cell.length_c   1.000
_cell.angle_alpha   90.00
_cell.angle_beta   90.00
_cell.angle_gamma   90.00
#
_symmetry.space_group_name_H-M   'P 1'
#
loop_
_entity.id
_entity.type
_entity.pdbx_description
1 polymer ?
#
loop_
_entity_poly.entity_id
_entity_poly.type
_entity_poly.pdbx_seq_one_letter_code
_entity_poly.pdbx_strand_id
1 'polypeptide(L)'
;KKRVQFYDYEDLMCKDSSKFLHMFVNHSTNNPDFEKICIFRWYLIKNLCAQEGIARFFCLDSDVMVYCDLNKELKKFDSNRYSLTHCISAGIACINDVSVLDDYCGFVSGFYDESRSSEYFVLRGENQKTFGHYRSDIMNVYNNRIKNKLPGGVCDMTFWGELRQFDSPTMIGEISGVFDGTTFDHNIHSRDFFEYENGMKKIVWQDGLPYCKNTFLDEMIRFNILHFQGYETKKLMKEYKTYDDQS
;
A
#
# COMPACT_ATOMS: atom_id res chain seq x y z
N LYS A 1 1.72 -28.30 3.15
CA LYS A 1 1.59 -27.71 1.78
C LYS A 1 0.95 -26.36 1.92
N LYS A 2 1.67 -25.27 1.57
CA LYS A 2 1.09 -23.94 1.43
C LYS A 2 0.03 -24.03 0.31
N ARG A 3 -1.21 -23.61 0.59
CA ARG A 3 -2.25 -23.53 -0.44
C ARG A 3 -2.16 -22.14 -1.05
N VAL A 4 -1.93 -22.08 -2.35
CA VAL A 4 -2.16 -20.89 -3.16
C VAL A 4 -3.57 -21.01 -3.72
N GLN A 5 -4.38 -19.99 -3.54
CA GLN A 5 -5.72 -19.90 -4.10
C GLN A 5 -5.77 -18.72 -5.06
N PHE A 6 -6.32 -18.95 -6.23
CA PHE A 6 -6.53 -17.93 -7.25
C PHE A 6 -8.02 -17.58 -7.28
N TYR A 7 -8.29 -16.28 -7.34
CA TYR A 7 -9.64 -15.75 -7.50
C TYR A 7 -9.72 -15.02 -8.82
N ASP A 8 -10.76 -15.26 -9.59
CA ASP A 8 -11.06 -14.41 -10.72
C ASP A 8 -11.61 -13.08 -10.20
N TYR A 9 -11.16 -11.96 -10.77
CA TYR A 9 -11.65 -10.66 -10.36
C TYR A 9 -13.16 -10.48 -10.63
N GLU A 10 -13.70 -11.18 -11.64
CA GLU A 10 -15.13 -11.18 -11.95
C GLU A 10 -15.97 -11.76 -10.81
N ASP A 11 -15.47 -12.79 -10.13
CA ASP A 11 -16.11 -13.41 -8.96
C ASP A 11 -16.10 -12.48 -7.73
N LEU A 12 -15.20 -11.53 -7.72
CA LEU A 12 -15.04 -10.53 -6.65
C LEU A 12 -15.75 -9.22 -6.96
N MET A 13 -16.39 -9.08 -8.10
CA MET A 13 -17.14 -7.88 -8.45
C MET A 13 -18.38 -7.73 -7.58
N CYS A 14 -18.66 -6.49 -7.19
CA CYS A 14 -19.86 -6.11 -6.45
C CYS A 14 -20.41 -4.78 -6.98
N LYS A 15 -21.56 -4.35 -6.45
CA LYS A 15 -22.21 -3.10 -6.87
C LYS A 15 -21.27 -1.89 -6.73
N ASP A 16 -20.53 -1.81 -5.62
CA ASP A 16 -19.66 -0.67 -5.34
C ASP A 16 -18.45 -0.64 -6.29
N SER A 17 -17.83 -1.79 -6.56
CA SER A 17 -16.73 -1.91 -7.50
C SER A 17 -17.15 -1.58 -8.93
N SER A 18 -18.32 -2.04 -9.35
CA SER A 18 -18.90 -1.71 -10.66
C SER A 18 -19.22 -0.21 -10.77
N LYS A 19 -19.80 0.38 -9.71
CA LYS A 19 -20.05 1.81 -9.65
C LYS A 19 -18.76 2.63 -9.76
N PHE A 20 -17.70 2.23 -9.05
CA PHE A 20 -16.39 2.89 -9.15
C PHE A 20 -15.86 2.86 -10.59
N LEU A 21 -15.89 1.72 -11.27
CA LEU A 21 -15.40 1.62 -12.65
C LEU A 21 -16.12 2.57 -13.61
N HIS A 22 -17.42 2.83 -13.41
CA HIS A 22 -18.18 3.78 -14.21
C HIS A 22 -17.86 5.24 -13.92
N MET A 23 -17.49 5.55 -12.66
CA MET A 23 -17.22 6.93 -12.24
C MET A 23 -15.74 7.32 -12.38
N PHE A 24 -14.83 6.34 -12.51
CA PHE A 24 -13.40 6.60 -12.52
C PHE A 24 -12.99 7.55 -13.65
N VAL A 25 -12.33 8.63 -13.26
CA VAL A 25 -11.66 9.58 -14.16
C VAL A 25 -10.20 9.65 -13.75
N ASN A 26 -9.29 9.47 -14.71
CA ASN A 26 -7.86 9.56 -14.40
C ASN A 26 -7.43 10.99 -14.11
N HIS A 27 -6.96 11.23 -12.91
CA HIS A 27 -6.36 12.48 -12.46
C HIS A 27 -4.86 12.29 -12.15
N SER A 28 -4.14 11.60 -13.04
CA SER A 28 -2.72 11.35 -12.95
C SER A 28 -2.07 11.45 -14.34
N THR A 29 -0.77 11.74 -14.39
CA THR A 29 0.03 11.64 -15.62
C THR A 29 0.48 10.23 -15.92
N ASN A 30 0.27 9.29 -14.99
CA ASN A 30 0.57 7.88 -15.18
C ASN A 30 -0.48 7.22 -16.10
N ASN A 31 -0.20 5.98 -16.49
CA ASN A 31 -1.11 5.19 -17.30
C ASN A 31 -2.49 5.07 -16.60
N PRO A 32 -3.60 5.43 -17.27
CA PRO A 32 -4.93 5.40 -16.66
C PRO A 32 -5.37 4.01 -16.16
N ASP A 33 -5.03 2.95 -16.89
CA ASP A 33 -5.39 1.59 -16.49
C ASP A 33 -4.60 1.12 -15.28
N PHE A 34 -3.35 1.56 -15.17
CA PHE A 34 -2.54 1.29 -13.98
C PHE A 34 -3.12 1.97 -12.74
N GLU A 35 -3.42 3.27 -12.81
CA GLU A 35 -4.02 3.99 -11.67
C GLU A 35 -5.38 3.43 -11.28
N LYS A 36 -6.21 3.12 -12.27
CA LYS A 36 -7.50 2.50 -12.06
C LYS A 36 -7.37 1.17 -11.30
N ILE A 37 -6.46 0.30 -11.72
CA ILE A 37 -6.25 -1.01 -11.08
C ILE A 37 -5.72 -0.88 -9.65
N CYS A 38 -4.80 0.06 -9.39
CA CYS A 38 -4.26 0.31 -8.06
C CYS A 38 -5.36 0.70 -7.05
N ILE A 39 -6.33 1.49 -7.48
CA ILE A 39 -7.49 1.89 -6.65
C ILE A 39 -8.53 0.77 -6.60
N PHE A 40 -8.86 0.19 -7.75
CA PHE A 40 -9.91 -0.80 -7.91
C PHE A 40 -9.67 -2.07 -7.10
N ARG A 41 -8.41 -2.52 -6.98
CA ARG A 41 -8.05 -3.72 -6.21
C ARG A 41 -8.60 -3.70 -4.78
N TRP A 42 -8.74 -2.53 -4.15
CA TRP A 42 -9.22 -2.43 -2.78
C TRP A 42 -10.70 -2.77 -2.63
N TYR A 43 -11.51 -2.51 -3.66
CA TYR A 43 -12.89 -2.97 -3.72
C TYR A 43 -12.97 -4.49 -3.83
N LEU A 44 -12.10 -5.09 -4.64
CA LEU A 44 -12.04 -6.55 -4.81
C LEU A 44 -11.56 -7.22 -3.52
N ILE A 45 -10.51 -6.70 -2.89
CA ILE A 45 -9.98 -7.21 -1.62
C ILE A 45 -11.04 -7.10 -0.52
N LYS A 46 -11.75 -5.99 -0.44
CA LYS A 46 -12.88 -5.81 0.50
C LYS A 46 -13.92 -6.94 0.32
N ASN A 47 -14.32 -7.20 -0.92
CA ASN A 47 -15.31 -8.22 -1.20
C ASN A 47 -14.79 -9.64 -0.92
N LEU A 48 -13.53 -9.92 -1.27
CA LEU A 48 -12.86 -11.18 -0.92
C LEU A 48 -12.86 -11.40 0.60
N CYS A 49 -12.48 -10.37 1.37
CA CYS A 49 -12.48 -10.46 2.83
C CYS A 49 -13.88 -10.78 3.39
N ALA A 50 -14.93 -10.18 2.82
CA ALA A 50 -16.30 -10.44 3.23
C ALA A 50 -16.75 -11.87 2.87
N GLN A 51 -16.38 -12.38 1.68
CA GLN A 51 -16.73 -13.73 1.23
C GLN A 51 -16.03 -14.83 2.05
N GLU A 52 -14.74 -14.63 2.34
CA GLU A 52 -13.90 -15.63 3.01
C GLU A 52 -13.85 -15.46 4.54
N GLY A 53 -14.51 -14.45 5.10
CA GLY A 53 -14.47 -14.15 6.53
C GLY A 53 -13.08 -13.72 7.03
N ILE A 54 -12.29 -13.03 6.19
CA ILE A 54 -10.94 -12.58 6.53
C ILE A 54 -11.05 -11.29 7.34
N ALA A 55 -10.58 -11.33 8.59
CA ALA A 55 -10.59 -10.16 9.48
C ALA A 55 -9.28 -9.36 9.43
N ARG A 56 -8.16 -10.01 9.08
CA ARG A 56 -6.83 -9.41 9.01
C ARG A 56 -5.96 -10.10 7.96
N PHE A 57 -5.06 -9.34 7.30
CA PHE A 57 -4.20 -9.88 6.25
C PHE A 57 -3.00 -8.98 5.95
N PHE A 58 -1.99 -9.55 5.26
CA PHE A 58 -1.02 -8.78 4.50
C PHE A 58 -1.46 -8.67 3.04
N CYS A 59 -1.43 -7.47 2.49
CA CYS A 59 -1.48 -7.22 1.05
C CYS A 59 -0.07 -6.95 0.55
N LEU A 60 0.32 -7.64 -0.51
CA LEU A 60 1.65 -7.49 -1.12
C LEU A 60 1.49 -7.31 -2.63
N ASP A 61 2.25 -6.39 -3.19
CA ASP A 61 2.36 -6.27 -4.65
C ASP A 61 3.08 -7.48 -5.26
N SER A 62 2.89 -7.71 -6.55
CA SER A 62 3.45 -8.89 -7.25
C SER A 62 4.95 -8.81 -7.50
N ASP A 63 5.59 -7.72 -7.11
CA ASP A 63 7.03 -7.45 -7.24
C ASP A 63 7.74 -7.37 -5.89
N VAL A 64 7.24 -8.14 -4.91
CA VAL A 64 7.88 -8.33 -3.62
C VAL A 64 8.43 -9.75 -3.46
N MET A 65 9.54 -9.88 -2.74
CA MET A 65 10.10 -11.15 -2.28
C MET A 65 10.07 -11.21 -0.77
N VAL A 66 9.53 -12.30 -0.21
CA VAL A 66 9.30 -12.48 1.24
C VAL A 66 10.35 -13.40 1.84
N TYR A 67 11.01 -12.97 2.93
CA TYR A 67 12.08 -13.67 3.63
C TYR A 67 11.75 -13.93 5.10
N CYS A 68 10.48 -13.92 5.48
CA CYS A 68 10.04 -14.15 6.85
C CYS A 68 8.72 -14.92 6.89
N ASP A 69 8.35 -15.36 8.09
CA ASP A 69 7.00 -15.83 8.37
C ASP A 69 6.10 -14.64 8.68
N LEU A 70 5.29 -14.22 7.71
CA LEU A 70 4.38 -13.08 7.85
C LEU A 70 3.41 -13.20 9.02
N ASN A 71 3.01 -14.43 9.42
CA ASN A 71 2.13 -14.62 10.57
C ASN A 71 2.82 -14.24 11.90
N LYS A 72 4.15 -14.40 11.97
CA LYS A 72 4.92 -13.94 13.12
C LYS A 72 5.08 -12.43 13.12
N GLU A 73 5.34 -11.88 11.95
CA GLU A 73 5.52 -10.43 11.79
C GLU A 73 4.24 -9.63 12.04
N LEU A 74 3.05 -10.19 11.71
CA LEU A 74 1.76 -9.56 11.99
C LEU A 74 1.63 -9.06 13.43
N LYS A 75 2.18 -9.82 14.38
CA LYS A 75 2.07 -9.50 15.82
C LYS A 75 2.73 -8.17 16.19
N LYS A 76 3.75 -7.74 15.45
CA LYS A 76 4.43 -6.46 15.70
C LYS A 76 3.53 -5.25 15.43
N PHE A 77 2.48 -5.45 14.65
CA PHE A 77 1.56 -4.40 14.23
C PHE A 77 0.15 -4.53 14.85
N ASP A 78 -0.05 -5.43 15.82
CA ASP A 78 -1.34 -5.73 16.43
C ASP A 78 -2.04 -4.50 17.06
N SER A 79 -1.26 -3.50 17.49
CA SER A 79 -1.79 -2.26 18.05
C SER A 79 -2.34 -1.28 16.99
N ASN A 80 -2.01 -1.49 15.73
CA ASN A 80 -2.40 -0.62 14.64
C ASN A 80 -3.63 -1.17 13.93
N ARG A 81 -4.54 -0.32 13.50
CA ARG A 81 -5.68 -0.67 12.65
C ARG A 81 -5.19 -1.15 11.28
N TYR A 82 -4.20 -0.46 10.75
CA TYR A 82 -3.46 -0.82 9.55
C TYR A 82 -2.04 -0.25 9.58
N SER A 83 -1.14 -0.82 8.79
CA SER A 83 0.23 -0.35 8.65
C SER A 83 0.64 -0.39 7.19
N LEU A 84 1.26 0.68 6.72
CA LEU A 84 1.66 0.88 5.33
C LEU A 84 3.13 1.28 5.27
N THR A 85 3.81 1.04 4.15
CA THR A 85 5.13 1.60 3.95
C THR A 85 5.05 3.12 3.73
N HIS A 86 5.93 3.88 4.40
CA HIS A 86 5.88 5.35 4.47
C HIS A 86 4.50 5.88 4.90
N CYS A 87 3.73 5.07 5.64
CA CYS A 87 2.37 5.36 6.11
C CYS A 87 1.33 5.67 5.02
N ILE A 88 1.65 5.56 3.75
CA ILE A 88 0.75 5.88 2.62
C ILE A 88 0.83 4.89 1.46
N SER A 89 1.95 4.20 1.31
CA SER A 89 2.15 3.27 0.19
C SER A 89 1.66 1.87 0.55
N ALA A 90 0.66 1.40 -0.16
CA ALA A 90 -0.01 0.13 0.09
C ALA A 90 0.50 -1.01 -0.79
N GLY A 91 1.68 -0.88 -1.39
CA GLY A 91 2.39 -1.98 -2.07
C GLY A 91 2.80 -3.10 -1.11
N ILE A 92 3.01 -2.74 0.17
CA ILE A 92 3.12 -3.65 1.30
C ILE A 92 2.24 -3.08 2.41
N ALA A 93 1.15 -3.77 2.74
CA ALA A 93 0.18 -3.33 3.74
C ALA A 93 -0.16 -4.46 4.71
N CYS A 94 -0.18 -4.14 5.99
CA CYS A 94 -0.73 -4.98 7.05
C CYS A 94 -2.08 -4.40 7.47
N ILE A 95 -3.16 -5.13 7.24
CA ILE A 95 -4.51 -4.73 7.61
C ILE A 95 -4.95 -5.59 8.80
N ASN A 96 -5.11 -4.98 9.97
CA ASN A 96 -5.53 -5.67 11.19
C ASN A 96 -7.03 -5.52 11.46
N ASP A 97 -7.64 -4.47 10.92
CA ASP A 97 -9.09 -4.25 10.97
C ASP A 97 -9.61 -4.02 9.55
N VAL A 98 -10.24 -5.04 8.99
CA VAL A 98 -10.76 -5.04 7.62
C VAL A 98 -11.80 -3.93 7.38
N SER A 99 -12.42 -3.39 8.44
CA SER A 99 -13.38 -2.28 8.31
C SER A 99 -12.74 -1.00 7.72
N VAL A 100 -11.41 -0.88 7.74
CA VAL A 100 -10.71 0.22 7.06
C VAL A 100 -10.97 0.23 5.55
N LEU A 101 -11.27 -0.92 4.96
CA LEU A 101 -11.61 -1.01 3.54
C LEU A 101 -12.98 -0.40 3.23
N ASP A 102 -13.92 -0.39 4.19
CA ASP A 102 -15.19 0.33 4.06
C ASP A 102 -14.94 1.84 4.00
N ASP A 103 -14.08 2.33 4.90
CA ASP A 103 -13.71 3.74 4.93
C ASP A 103 -12.98 4.15 3.65
N TYR A 104 -11.99 3.35 3.22
CA TYR A 104 -11.25 3.60 1.98
C TYR A 104 -12.17 3.63 0.74
N CYS A 105 -12.95 2.59 0.53
CA CYS A 105 -13.86 2.49 -0.62
C CYS A 105 -14.96 3.56 -0.56
N GLY A 106 -15.45 3.87 0.63
CA GLY A 106 -16.43 4.94 0.86
C GLY A 106 -15.88 6.32 0.49
N PHE A 107 -14.64 6.61 0.90
CA PHE A 107 -13.95 7.86 0.59
C PHE A 107 -13.68 8.00 -0.91
N VAL A 108 -13.12 6.96 -1.54
CA VAL A 108 -12.89 6.92 -2.99
C VAL A 108 -14.19 7.12 -3.78
N SER A 109 -15.25 6.40 -3.39
CA SER A 109 -16.56 6.54 -4.05
C SER A 109 -17.13 7.96 -3.92
N GLY A 110 -16.99 8.59 -2.75
CA GLY A 110 -17.41 9.98 -2.54
C GLY A 110 -16.58 10.98 -3.33
N PHE A 111 -15.26 10.72 -3.49
CA PHE A 111 -14.39 11.57 -4.29
C PHE A 111 -14.79 11.56 -5.78
N TYR A 112 -15.11 10.40 -6.35
CA TYR A 112 -15.49 10.29 -7.77
C TYR A 112 -16.96 10.61 -8.06
N ASP A 113 -17.86 10.54 -7.07
CA ASP A 113 -19.29 10.85 -7.23
C ASP A 113 -19.58 12.32 -6.95
N GLU A 114 -19.66 13.13 -8.01
CA GLU A 114 -19.91 14.58 -7.88
C GLU A 114 -21.26 14.90 -7.24
N SER A 115 -22.25 14.02 -7.37
CA SER A 115 -23.56 14.22 -6.76
C SER A 115 -23.50 14.24 -5.24
N ARG A 116 -22.44 13.68 -4.64
CA ARG A 116 -22.19 13.62 -3.21
C ARG A 116 -21.33 14.76 -2.66
N SER A 117 -21.07 15.81 -3.46
CA SER A 117 -20.16 16.90 -3.08
C SER A 117 -20.52 17.61 -1.78
N SER A 118 -21.83 17.72 -1.45
CA SER A 118 -22.33 18.32 -0.22
C SER A 118 -22.39 17.35 0.96
N GLU A 119 -22.22 16.04 0.73
CA GLU A 119 -22.22 15.05 1.78
C GLU A 119 -20.91 15.11 2.59
N TYR A 120 -21.03 14.93 3.91
CA TYR A 120 -19.87 14.77 4.76
C TYR A 120 -19.32 13.34 4.65
N PHE A 121 -18.01 13.22 4.57
CA PHE A 121 -17.37 11.95 4.85
C PHE A 121 -17.50 11.66 6.33
N VAL A 122 -18.03 10.50 6.66
CA VAL A 122 -18.23 10.07 8.05
C VAL A 122 -17.24 8.97 8.36
N LEU A 123 -16.37 9.21 9.34
CA LEU A 123 -15.43 8.23 9.83
C LEU A 123 -15.68 8.03 11.33
N ARG A 124 -15.94 6.80 11.75
CA ARG A 124 -16.25 6.44 13.15
C ARG A 124 -17.40 7.22 13.77
N GLY A 125 -18.39 7.56 12.95
CA GLY A 125 -19.55 8.32 13.41
C GLY A 125 -19.34 9.82 13.54
N GLU A 126 -18.14 10.33 13.23
CA GLU A 126 -17.82 11.76 13.22
C GLU A 126 -17.84 12.31 11.79
N ASN A 127 -18.47 13.47 11.63
CA ASN A 127 -18.47 14.19 10.38
C ASN A 127 -17.11 14.84 10.16
N GLN A 128 -16.49 14.52 9.04
CA GLN A 128 -15.27 15.14 8.56
C GLN A 128 -15.59 16.30 7.61
N LYS A 129 -14.71 16.64 6.68
CA LYS A 129 -15.03 17.59 5.60
C LYS A 129 -16.03 16.97 4.63
N THR A 130 -16.70 17.79 3.84
CA THR A 130 -17.52 17.30 2.72
C THR A 130 -16.66 16.73 1.61
N PHE A 131 -17.21 15.81 0.81
CA PHE A 131 -16.50 15.26 -0.35
C PHE A 131 -16.09 16.35 -1.36
N GLY A 132 -16.88 17.40 -1.50
CA GLY A 132 -16.52 18.55 -2.33
C GLY A 132 -15.25 19.27 -1.84
N HIS A 133 -15.04 19.42 -0.55
CA HIS A 133 -13.80 19.97 0.01
C HIS A 133 -12.60 19.06 -0.28
N TYR A 134 -12.71 17.75 -0.01
CA TYR A 134 -11.62 16.81 -0.30
C TYR A 134 -11.27 16.79 -1.77
N ARG A 135 -12.29 16.77 -2.64
CA ARG A 135 -12.05 16.82 -4.07
C ARG A 135 -11.31 18.09 -4.47
N SER A 136 -11.71 19.24 -3.95
CA SER A 136 -11.03 20.52 -4.22
C SER A 136 -9.57 20.49 -3.77
N ASP A 137 -9.29 20.02 -2.54
CA ASP A 137 -7.94 19.96 -2.00
C ASP A 137 -7.04 19.03 -2.83
N ILE A 138 -7.51 17.81 -3.11
CA ILE A 138 -6.78 16.81 -3.91
C ILE A 138 -6.57 17.32 -5.34
N MET A 139 -7.61 17.90 -5.98
CA MET A 139 -7.50 18.40 -7.35
C MET A 139 -6.59 19.63 -7.45
N ASN A 140 -6.51 20.46 -6.41
CA ASN A 140 -5.54 21.56 -6.36
C ASN A 140 -4.10 21.04 -6.36
N VAL A 141 -3.81 19.97 -5.62
CA VAL A 141 -2.49 19.32 -5.62
C VAL A 141 -2.19 18.76 -7.02
N TYR A 142 -3.14 18.04 -7.63
CA TYR A 142 -3.00 17.50 -8.97
C TYR A 142 -2.75 18.60 -10.02
N ASN A 143 -3.58 19.64 -10.05
CA ASN A 143 -3.45 20.75 -10.98
C ASN A 143 -2.11 21.46 -10.85
N ASN A 144 -1.61 21.62 -9.61
CA ASN A 144 -0.29 22.20 -9.35
C ASN A 144 0.85 21.29 -9.90
N ARG A 145 0.72 19.96 -9.79
CA ARG A 145 1.68 19.02 -10.39
C ARG A 145 1.69 19.16 -11.93
N ILE A 146 0.52 19.19 -12.58
CA ILE A 146 0.40 19.40 -14.02
C ILE A 146 1.04 20.71 -14.45
N LYS A 147 0.73 21.80 -13.75
CA LYS A 147 1.31 23.14 -14.03
C LYS A 147 2.83 23.13 -13.96
N ASN A 148 3.41 22.40 -13.02
CA ASN A 148 4.86 22.29 -12.80
C ASN A 148 5.50 21.12 -13.58
N LYS A 149 4.76 20.42 -14.43
CA LYS A 149 5.23 19.26 -15.20
C LYS A 149 5.82 18.15 -14.33
N LEU A 150 5.27 17.94 -13.13
CA LEU A 150 5.67 16.88 -12.23
C LEU A 150 4.89 15.59 -12.52
N PRO A 151 5.54 14.41 -12.52
CA PRO A 151 4.85 13.14 -12.77
C PRO A 151 3.93 12.75 -11.60
N GLY A 152 2.97 11.84 -11.89
CA GLY A 152 2.02 11.31 -10.92
C GLY A 152 0.75 12.16 -10.82
N GLY A 153 -0.01 11.94 -9.77
CA GLY A 153 -1.31 12.58 -9.55
C GLY A 153 -2.11 11.86 -8.47
N VAL A 154 -3.41 11.73 -8.69
CA VAL A 154 -4.32 11.02 -7.80
C VAL A 154 -4.18 9.52 -8.02
N CYS A 155 -3.80 8.80 -6.99
CA CYS A 155 -3.61 7.35 -6.98
C CYS A 155 -4.10 6.75 -5.66
N ASP A 156 -3.96 5.46 -5.45
CA ASP A 156 -4.35 4.80 -4.20
C ASP A 156 -3.63 5.38 -2.97
N MET A 157 -2.35 5.74 -3.11
CA MET A 157 -1.59 6.39 -2.03
C MET A 157 -2.19 7.74 -1.62
N THR A 158 -2.81 8.48 -2.55
CA THR A 158 -3.51 9.73 -2.23
C THR A 158 -4.64 9.47 -1.25
N PHE A 159 -5.46 8.46 -1.50
CA PHE A 159 -6.60 8.13 -0.64
C PHE A 159 -6.19 7.55 0.71
N TRP A 160 -5.16 6.72 0.75
CA TRP A 160 -4.58 6.24 2.00
C TRP A 160 -3.97 7.37 2.82
N GLY A 161 -3.32 8.33 2.16
CA GLY A 161 -2.76 9.53 2.80
C GLY A 161 -3.84 10.43 3.40
N GLU A 162 -4.98 10.58 2.73
CA GLU A 162 -6.11 11.34 3.27
C GLU A 162 -6.75 10.62 4.48
N LEU A 163 -6.98 9.31 4.39
CA LEU A 163 -7.52 8.54 5.51
C LEU A 163 -6.64 8.61 6.75
N ARG A 164 -5.33 8.61 6.56
CA ARG A 164 -4.35 8.74 7.64
C ARG A 164 -4.56 10.00 8.49
N GLN A 165 -5.03 11.09 7.91
CA GLN A 165 -5.22 12.35 8.62
C GLN A 165 -6.33 12.27 9.69
N PHE A 166 -7.22 11.30 9.58
CA PHE A 166 -8.36 11.11 10.48
C PHE A 166 -8.14 10.03 11.52
N ASP A 167 -7.25 9.11 11.25
CA ASP A 167 -6.90 8.06 12.21
C ASP A 167 -5.91 8.62 13.24
N SER A 168 -6.10 8.25 14.51
CA SER A 168 -5.10 8.56 15.54
C SER A 168 -3.73 8.00 15.11
N PRO A 169 -2.62 8.73 15.34
CA PRO A 169 -1.29 8.22 15.06
C PRO A 169 -1.00 6.84 15.67
N THR A 170 -1.67 6.48 16.76
CA THR A 170 -1.57 5.16 17.40
C THR A 170 -2.30 4.05 16.65
N MET A 171 -3.12 4.37 15.64
CA MET A 171 -3.90 3.40 14.88
C MET A 171 -3.29 3.09 13.51
N ILE A 172 -2.30 3.85 13.11
CA ILE A 172 -1.61 3.70 11.84
C ILE A 172 -0.15 3.36 12.11
N GLY A 173 0.32 2.27 11.54
CA GLY A 173 1.71 1.84 11.63
C GLY A 173 2.53 2.24 10.40
N GLU A 174 3.80 2.55 10.65
CA GLU A 174 4.83 2.61 9.62
C GLU A 174 5.52 1.25 9.56
N ILE A 175 5.27 0.49 8.49
CA ILE A 175 5.79 -0.88 8.38
C ILE A 175 7.25 -0.92 7.87
N SER A 176 7.71 0.14 7.18
CA SER A 176 9.10 0.25 6.70
C SER A 176 10.08 0.82 7.75
N GLY A 177 9.63 1.03 8.99
CA GLY A 177 10.52 1.29 10.13
C GLY A 177 11.36 0.08 10.51
N VAL A 178 12.36 0.30 11.36
CA VAL A 178 13.16 -0.79 11.93
C VAL A 178 12.53 -1.26 13.25
N PHE A 179 12.12 -2.53 13.30
CA PHE A 179 11.51 -3.18 14.46
C PHE A 179 12.27 -4.46 14.82
N ASP A 180 12.84 -4.53 16.01
CA ASP A 180 13.61 -5.68 16.48
C ASP A 180 14.69 -6.14 15.47
N GLY A 181 15.46 -5.19 14.91
CA GLY A 181 16.52 -5.47 13.95
C GLY A 181 16.03 -5.92 12.56
N THR A 182 14.73 -5.76 12.28
CA THR A 182 14.14 -6.11 10.99
C THR A 182 13.33 -4.96 10.39
N THR A 183 13.14 -4.99 9.06
CA THR A 183 12.35 -4.00 8.32
C THR A 183 11.62 -4.62 7.13
N PHE A 184 10.63 -3.91 6.60
CA PHE A 184 9.97 -4.17 5.33
C PHE A 184 10.41 -3.11 4.33
N ASP A 185 10.94 -3.53 3.20
CA ASP A 185 11.44 -2.60 2.19
C ASP A 185 10.29 -1.84 1.52
N HIS A 186 10.37 -0.52 1.53
CA HIS A 186 9.42 0.28 0.74
C HIS A 186 9.70 0.16 -0.76
N ASN A 187 10.96 0.28 -1.15
CA ASN A 187 11.43 0.17 -2.52
C ASN A 187 12.96 0.02 -2.51
N ILE A 188 13.47 -0.99 -3.19
CA ILE A 188 14.91 -1.27 -3.24
C ILE A 188 15.72 -0.09 -3.82
N HIS A 189 15.09 0.75 -4.64
CA HIS A 189 15.70 1.97 -5.19
C HIS A 189 15.62 3.19 -4.26
N SER A 190 14.90 3.11 -3.15
CA SER A 190 14.87 4.18 -2.14
C SER A 190 15.97 3.98 -1.12
N ARG A 191 16.69 5.06 -0.76
CA ARG A 191 17.75 4.95 0.26
C ARG A 191 17.23 4.59 1.63
N ASP A 192 16.22 5.27 2.10
CA ASP A 192 15.55 5.07 3.41
C ASP A 192 16.55 4.87 4.57
N PHE A 193 17.64 5.67 4.60
CA PHE A 193 18.76 5.55 5.55
C PHE A 193 19.59 4.26 5.45
N PHE A 194 19.55 3.53 4.32
CA PHE A 194 20.38 2.35 4.09
C PHE A 194 21.57 2.64 3.18
N GLU A 195 22.63 1.83 3.29
CA GLU A 195 23.74 1.86 2.32
C GLU A 195 23.20 1.61 0.91
N TYR A 196 23.75 2.37 -0.03
CA TYR A 196 23.20 2.46 -1.38
C TYR A 196 24.33 2.37 -2.40
N GLU A 197 24.22 1.46 -3.35
CA GLU A 197 25.22 1.21 -4.38
C GLU A 197 24.52 0.89 -5.71
N ASN A 198 25.05 1.40 -6.81
CA ASN A 198 24.53 1.15 -8.17
C ASN A 198 23.02 1.43 -8.33
N GLY A 199 22.50 2.44 -7.65
CA GLY A 199 21.10 2.83 -7.77
C GLY A 199 20.13 2.01 -6.90
N MET A 200 20.61 1.17 -5.98
CA MET A 200 19.79 0.31 -5.11
C MET A 200 20.39 0.19 -3.70
N LYS A 201 19.61 -0.26 -2.74
CA LYS A 201 20.09 -0.68 -1.44
C LYS A 201 21.16 -1.77 -1.61
N LYS A 202 22.28 -1.66 -0.89
CA LYS A 202 23.38 -2.62 -0.92
C LYS A 202 23.04 -3.86 -0.10
N ILE A 203 22.36 -4.82 -0.73
CA ILE A 203 21.95 -6.05 -0.06
C ILE A 203 23.14 -6.99 0.15
N VAL A 204 23.35 -7.39 1.40
CA VAL A 204 24.34 -8.37 1.82
C VAL A 204 23.61 -9.62 2.31
N TRP A 205 23.97 -10.78 1.78
CA TRP A 205 23.36 -12.05 2.14
C TRP A 205 24.10 -12.69 3.33
N GLN A 206 23.38 -12.98 4.41
CA GLN A 206 23.89 -13.70 5.58
C GLN A 206 22.93 -14.87 5.89
N ASP A 207 23.45 -16.08 5.89
CA ASP A 207 22.65 -17.31 6.07
C ASP A 207 21.41 -17.37 5.16
N GLY A 208 21.59 -16.87 3.92
CA GLY A 208 20.55 -16.80 2.91
C GLY A 208 19.48 -15.73 3.11
N LEU A 209 19.58 -14.86 4.11
CA LEU A 209 18.66 -13.76 4.37
C LEU A 209 19.25 -12.42 3.92
N PRO A 210 18.43 -11.48 3.44
CA PRO A 210 18.88 -10.18 2.98
C PRO A 210 19.07 -9.21 4.14
N TYR A 211 20.24 -8.57 4.18
CA TYR A 211 20.59 -7.51 5.13
C TYR A 211 21.09 -6.28 4.37
N CYS A 212 20.93 -5.13 4.98
CA CYS A 212 21.62 -3.92 4.56
C CYS A 212 22.01 -3.10 5.79
N LYS A 213 23.14 -2.41 5.70
CA LYS A 213 23.57 -1.51 6.78
C LYS A 213 22.67 -0.27 6.80
N ASN A 214 22.02 -0.03 7.94
CA ASN A 214 21.30 1.22 8.20
C ASN A 214 22.33 2.28 8.62
N THR A 215 22.42 3.36 7.86
CA THR A 215 23.45 4.40 8.06
C THR A 215 23.13 5.33 9.23
N PHE A 216 21.89 5.37 9.70
CA PHE A 216 21.48 6.18 10.84
C PHE A 216 21.70 5.41 12.17
N LEU A 217 21.36 4.12 12.21
CA LEU A 217 21.53 3.26 13.38
C LEU A 217 22.95 2.68 13.49
N ASP A 218 23.72 2.72 12.40
CA ASP A 218 25.03 2.08 12.23
C ASP A 218 25.01 0.54 12.42
N GLU A 219 23.87 -0.09 12.11
CA GLU A 219 23.62 -1.52 12.32
C GLU A 219 23.22 -2.23 11.02
N MET A 220 23.49 -3.55 10.94
CA MET A 220 22.99 -4.44 9.90
C MET A 220 21.54 -4.82 10.19
N ILE A 221 20.63 -4.42 9.34
CA ILE A 221 19.20 -4.67 9.49
C ILE A 221 18.76 -5.73 8.48
N ARG A 222 18.05 -6.75 8.97
CA ARG A 222 17.47 -7.79 8.11
C ARG A 222 16.20 -7.28 7.43
N PHE A 223 16.09 -7.56 6.15
CA PHE A 223 14.88 -7.30 5.40
C PHE A 223 13.92 -8.50 5.45
N ASN A 224 12.73 -8.29 5.95
CA ASN A 224 11.65 -9.27 5.93
C ASN A 224 11.03 -9.40 4.54
N ILE A 225 11.06 -8.31 3.77
CA ILE A 225 10.59 -8.21 2.40
C ILE A 225 11.55 -7.30 1.63
N LEU A 226 11.81 -7.62 0.36
CA LEU A 226 12.40 -6.72 -0.64
C LEU A 226 11.34 -6.38 -1.68
N HIS A 227 11.20 -5.09 -2.02
CA HIS A 227 10.21 -4.60 -2.97
C HIS A 227 10.90 -4.04 -4.22
N PHE A 228 10.64 -4.68 -5.35
CA PHE A 228 11.26 -4.38 -6.65
C PHE A 228 10.34 -3.49 -7.50
N GLN A 229 9.94 -2.36 -6.95
CA GLN A 229 8.99 -1.46 -7.60
C GLN A 229 9.52 -0.94 -8.93
N GLY A 230 8.70 -1.07 -9.97
CA GLY A 230 9.00 -0.61 -11.33
C GLY A 230 9.47 -1.74 -12.26
N TYR A 231 9.20 -1.53 -13.57
CA TYR A 231 9.38 -2.57 -14.59
C TYR A 231 10.83 -3.08 -14.70
N GLU A 232 11.80 -2.18 -14.68
CA GLU A 232 13.21 -2.57 -14.80
C GLU A 232 13.70 -3.29 -13.53
N THR A 233 13.28 -2.83 -12.37
CA THR A 233 13.64 -3.44 -11.08
C THR A 233 13.05 -4.84 -10.94
N LYS A 234 11.83 -5.03 -11.39
CA LYS A 234 11.15 -6.34 -11.36
C LYS A 234 11.92 -7.43 -12.10
N LYS A 235 12.72 -7.08 -13.13
CA LYS A 235 13.58 -8.02 -13.82
C LYS A 235 14.68 -8.58 -12.93
N LEU A 236 15.14 -7.77 -11.97
CA LEU A 236 16.22 -8.15 -11.04
C LEU A 236 15.77 -9.21 -10.01
N MET A 237 14.47 -9.39 -9.79
CA MET A 237 13.98 -10.41 -8.86
C MET A 237 14.54 -11.81 -9.15
N LYS A 238 14.82 -12.10 -10.43
CA LYS A 238 15.40 -13.39 -10.84
C LYS A 238 16.83 -13.63 -10.34
N GLU A 239 17.53 -12.56 -9.97
CA GLU A 239 18.90 -12.60 -9.46
C GLU A 239 18.94 -12.80 -7.94
N TYR A 240 17.80 -12.62 -7.28
CA TYR A 240 17.66 -12.73 -5.84
C TYR A 240 17.14 -14.12 -5.44
N LYS A 241 17.70 -14.67 -4.36
CA LYS A 241 17.29 -15.97 -3.82
C LYS A 241 15.93 -15.88 -3.15
N THR A 242 15.13 -16.91 -3.30
CA THR A 242 13.89 -17.06 -2.53
C THR A 242 14.15 -17.65 -1.16
N TYR A 243 13.23 -17.44 -0.21
CA TYR A 243 13.34 -18.01 1.15
C TYR A 243 13.35 -19.55 1.14
N ASP A 244 12.62 -20.18 0.21
CA ASP A 244 12.54 -21.65 0.08
C ASP A 244 13.79 -22.27 -0.58
N ASP A 245 14.61 -21.50 -1.31
CA ASP A 245 15.88 -21.97 -1.92
C ASP A 245 17.00 -22.12 -0.88
N GLN A 246 16.72 -21.88 0.39
CA GLN A 246 17.68 -21.78 1.48
C GLN A 246 17.53 -22.91 2.53
N SER A 247 16.54 -23.81 2.37
CA SER A 247 16.25 -24.94 3.26
C SER A 247 16.83 -26.26 2.80
#